data_860932f2d58d70d23a1f2342ad1d62ef
#
_entry.id   860932f2d58d70d23a1f2342ad1d62ef
#
_cell.length_a   1.000
_cell.length_b   1.000
_cell.length_c   1.000
_cell.angle_alpha   90.00
_cell.angle_beta   90.00
_cell.angle_gamma   90.00
#
_symmetry.space_group_name_H-M   'P 1'
#
loop_
_entity.id
_entity.type
_entity.pdbx_description
1 polymer ?
#
loop_
_entity_poly.entity_id
_entity_poly.type
_entity_poly.pdbx_seq_one_letter_code
_entity_poly.pdbx_strand_id
1 'polypeptide(L)'
;MIKIKILNPLKGRNEPTFRPFTHIKDKLREYSIDITDSDDYDYLFVGMHDFIDKKLPLQESIDYGLKSLSKLTGDYFLFEGSDSTSLMGGYEVFDKSNAIYLFKNQTLPTKEHYKTPYTHNKWFWGNGSDLDLSYNIPQEQWDRIKLTGWNVGQLIPDYRNFTEINRNKTLDICAIFKSKHDYCEDHKSQNNHFYEKHREGLWNRLDGLKKNYSMVCDKLPKQEYLKNLWNSKISFSPFGMGEICFRDFECMQFGTIFIKPN
;
A
#
# COMPACT_ATOMS: atom_id res chain seq x y z
N MET A 1 -1.43 -16.38 -27.07
CA MET A 1 -2.11 -15.87 -25.85
C MET A 1 -1.17 -16.13 -24.69
N ILE A 2 -0.82 -15.10 -23.95
CA ILE A 2 0.06 -15.20 -22.76
C ILE A 2 -0.79 -15.74 -21.61
N LYS A 3 -0.37 -16.82 -21.00
CA LYS A 3 -1.04 -17.43 -19.84
C LYS A 3 -0.32 -17.03 -18.56
N ILE A 4 -1.05 -16.43 -17.63
CA ILE A 4 -0.52 -16.01 -16.33
C ILE A 4 -1.25 -16.79 -15.24
N LYS A 5 -0.51 -17.51 -14.41
CA LYS A 5 -1.02 -18.12 -13.20
C LYS A 5 -0.72 -17.21 -12.01
N ILE A 6 -1.73 -16.98 -11.17
CA ILE A 6 -1.55 -16.26 -9.92
C ILE A 6 -1.48 -17.28 -8.79
N LEU A 7 -0.33 -17.36 -8.14
CA LEU A 7 -0.18 -18.16 -6.95
C LEU A 7 -0.73 -17.38 -5.76
N ASN A 8 -1.86 -17.84 -5.25
CA ASN A 8 -2.47 -17.32 -4.04
C ASN A 8 -2.52 -18.44 -2.99
N PRO A 9 -1.47 -18.61 -2.16
CA PRO A 9 -1.39 -19.66 -1.14
C PRO A 9 -2.43 -19.50 -0.02
N LEU A 10 -2.99 -18.33 0.19
CA LEU A 10 -4.05 -18.07 1.15
C LEU A 10 -5.41 -18.42 0.53
N LYS A 11 -5.76 -19.71 0.52
CA LYS A 11 -7.09 -20.17 0.12
C LYS A 11 -8.18 -19.33 0.80
N GLY A 12 -8.94 -18.57 0.00
CA GLY A 12 -10.11 -17.79 0.44
C GLY A 12 -9.86 -16.32 0.77
N ARG A 13 -8.65 -15.82 0.76
CA ARG A 13 -8.39 -14.37 0.77
C ARG A 13 -8.00 -13.94 -0.64
N ASN A 14 -8.89 -13.18 -1.28
CA ASN A 14 -8.50 -12.47 -2.51
C ASN A 14 -7.34 -11.54 -2.14
N GLU A 15 -6.13 -11.89 -2.57
CA GLU A 15 -4.97 -11.03 -2.41
C GLU A 15 -5.28 -9.66 -3.01
N PRO A 16 -5.29 -8.59 -2.23
CA PRO A 16 -5.66 -7.26 -2.74
C PRO A 16 -4.85 -6.84 -3.96
N THR A 17 -3.58 -7.23 -4.00
CA THR A 17 -2.66 -6.93 -5.09
C THR A 17 -3.13 -7.49 -6.44
N PHE A 18 -3.76 -8.67 -6.44
CA PHE A 18 -4.18 -9.35 -7.67
C PHE A 18 -5.64 -9.15 -8.05
N ARG A 19 -6.44 -8.53 -7.18
CA ARG A 19 -7.86 -8.24 -7.49
C ARG A 19 -8.08 -7.55 -8.83
N PRO A 20 -7.29 -6.54 -9.22
CA PRO A 20 -7.48 -5.92 -10.53
C PRO A 20 -7.41 -6.93 -11.66
N PHE A 21 -6.43 -7.82 -11.66
CA PHE A 21 -6.27 -8.84 -12.71
C PHE A 21 -7.46 -9.80 -12.78
N THR A 22 -7.98 -10.24 -11.63
CA THR A 22 -9.15 -11.13 -11.59
C THR A 22 -10.43 -10.42 -11.99
N HIS A 23 -10.61 -9.15 -11.65
CA HIS A 23 -11.79 -8.36 -12.00
C HIS A 23 -11.87 -8.03 -13.47
N ILE A 24 -10.74 -7.85 -14.15
CA ILE A 24 -10.69 -7.52 -15.58
C ILE A 24 -10.25 -8.70 -16.44
N LYS A 25 -10.35 -9.93 -15.92
CA LYS A 25 -9.91 -11.15 -16.59
C LYS A 25 -10.42 -11.25 -18.02
N ASP A 26 -11.70 -11.03 -18.25
CA ASP A 26 -12.29 -11.11 -19.59
C ASP A 26 -11.75 -10.01 -20.51
N LYS A 27 -11.54 -8.80 -19.99
CA LYS A 27 -10.94 -7.72 -20.76
C LYS A 27 -9.48 -7.98 -21.09
N LEU A 28 -8.72 -8.64 -20.21
CA LEU A 28 -7.33 -9.02 -20.50
C LEU A 28 -7.23 -9.98 -21.68
N ARG A 29 -8.22 -10.84 -21.88
CA ARG A 29 -8.27 -11.75 -23.04
C ARG A 29 -8.36 -11.01 -24.38
N GLU A 30 -8.99 -9.83 -24.41
CA GLU A 30 -9.01 -8.97 -25.60
C GLU A 30 -7.58 -8.52 -26.00
N TYR A 31 -6.66 -8.49 -25.03
CA TYR A 31 -5.23 -8.17 -25.20
C TYR A 31 -4.33 -9.42 -25.29
N SER A 32 -4.94 -10.60 -25.54
CA SER A 32 -4.23 -11.87 -25.62
C SER A 32 -3.53 -12.27 -24.30
N ILE A 33 -4.09 -11.88 -23.15
CA ILE A 33 -3.63 -12.28 -21.82
C ILE A 33 -4.73 -13.09 -21.15
N ASP A 34 -4.41 -14.32 -20.72
CA ASP A 34 -5.33 -15.17 -19.96
C ASP A 34 -4.82 -15.39 -18.55
N ILE A 35 -5.67 -15.11 -17.55
CA ILE A 35 -5.42 -15.46 -16.15
C ILE A 35 -5.97 -16.86 -15.94
N THR A 36 -5.09 -17.81 -15.70
CA THR A 36 -5.41 -19.24 -15.65
C THR A 36 -5.14 -19.86 -14.28
N ASP A 37 -5.90 -20.91 -13.94
CA ASP A 37 -5.65 -21.76 -12.78
C ASP A 37 -4.88 -23.06 -13.20
N SER A 38 -4.64 -23.25 -14.50
CA SER A 38 -3.92 -24.40 -15.05
C SER A 38 -2.45 -24.36 -14.68
N ASP A 39 -1.81 -25.54 -14.66
CA ASP A 39 -0.34 -25.66 -14.53
C ASP A 39 0.38 -25.42 -15.87
N ASP A 40 -0.36 -25.25 -16.98
CA ASP A 40 0.15 -24.80 -18.27
C ASP A 40 0.06 -23.28 -18.34
N TYR A 41 1.13 -22.61 -17.93
CA TYR A 41 1.27 -21.13 -17.90
C TYR A 41 2.65 -20.70 -18.40
N ASP A 42 2.71 -19.45 -18.91
CA ASP A 42 3.95 -18.82 -19.34
C ASP A 42 4.65 -18.10 -18.18
N TYR A 43 3.86 -17.47 -17.29
CA TYR A 43 4.38 -16.71 -16.15
C TYR A 43 3.60 -16.98 -14.87
N LEU A 44 4.33 -16.95 -13.75
CA LEU A 44 3.77 -17.10 -12.41
C LEU A 44 3.85 -15.78 -11.64
N PHE A 45 2.71 -15.28 -11.16
CA PHE A 45 2.62 -14.13 -10.29
C PHE A 45 2.48 -14.57 -8.83
N VAL A 46 3.37 -14.08 -7.98
CA VAL A 46 3.52 -14.53 -6.59
C VAL A 46 3.40 -13.34 -5.64
N GLY A 47 2.43 -13.40 -4.73
CA GLY A 47 2.25 -12.38 -3.69
C GLY A 47 3.25 -12.54 -2.55
N MET A 48 4.04 -11.53 -2.26
CA MET A 48 5.07 -11.57 -1.19
C MET A 48 4.48 -11.74 0.22
N HIS A 49 3.27 -11.26 0.46
CA HIS A 49 2.64 -11.37 1.78
C HIS A 49 2.51 -12.81 2.29
N ASP A 50 2.53 -13.77 1.41
CA ASP A 50 2.39 -15.18 1.72
C ASP A 50 3.73 -15.86 2.05
N PHE A 51 4.82 -15.19 1.71
CA PHE A 51 6.18 -15.68 1.87
C PHE A 51 6.98 -14.91 2.93
N ILE A 52 6.36 -13.90 3.54
CA ILE A 52 6.95 -13.11 4.62
C ILE A 52 6.04 -13.16 5.83
N ASP A 53 6.46 -13.87 6.87
CA ASP A 53 5.75 -13.87 8.16
C ASP A 53 6.28 -12.77 9.08
N LYS A 54 5.54 -11.67 9.16
CA LYS A 54 5.91 -10.52 10.00
C LYS A 54 5.91 -10.80 11.51
N LYS A 55 5.45 -11.98 11.93
CA LYS A 55 5.52 -12.42 13.34
C LYS A 55 6.86 -13.03 13.70
N LEU A 56 7.62 -13.46 12.69
CA LEU A 56 8.95 -14.00 12.88
C LEU A 56 9.98 -12.87 12.92
N PRO A 57 11.16 -13.09 13.54
CA PRO A 57 12.32 -12.24 13.34
C PRO A 57 12.63 -12.08 11.84
N LEU A 58 13.15 -10.91 11.45
CA LEU A 58 13.34 -10.58 10.02
C LEU A 58 14.09 -11.69 9.25
N GLN A 59 15.23 -12.16 9.79
CA GLN A 59 16.03 -13.18 9.10
C GLN A 59 15.27 -14.50 8.94
N GLU A 60 14.56 -14.94 9.98
CA GLU A 60 13.76 -16.16 9.92
C GLU A 60 12.61 -16.05 8.90
N SER A 61 12.01 -14.87 8.79
CA SER A 61 10.98 -14.59 7.79
C SER A 61 11.54 -14.61 6.37
N ILE A 62 12.73 -14.04 6.15
CA ILE A 62 13.44 -14.10 4.87
C ILE A 62 13.74 -15.56 4.50
N ASP A 63 14.30 -16.33 5.42
CA ASP A 63 14.66 -17.74 5.19
C ASP A 63 13.41 -18.58 4.89
N TYR A 64 12.30 -18.34 5.57
CA TYR A 64 11.02 -18.98 5.29
C TYR A 64 10.54 -18.65 3.86
N GLY A 65 10.62 -17.39 3.46
CA GLY A 65 10.26 -16.93 2.12
C GLY A 65 11.11 -17.61 1.04
N LEU A 66 12.42 -17.59 1.18
CA LEU A 66 13.35 -18.20 0.25
C LEU A 66 13.14 -19.72 0.12
N LYS A 67 12.96 -20.42 1.24
CA LYS A 67 12.65 -21.86 1.27
C LYS A 67 11.32 -22.17 0.55
N SER A 68 10.35 -21.27 0.64
CA SER A 68 9.06 -21.46 -0.03
C SER A 68 9.18 -21.21 -1.53
N LEU A 69 9.89 -20.14 -1.92
CA LEU A 69 10.13 -19.81 -3.34
C LEU A 69 11.02 -20.81 -4.05
N SER A 70 11.96 -21.47 -3.35
CA SER A 70 12.83 -22.49 -3.95
C SER A 70 12.09 -23.71 -4.49
N LYS A 71 10.82 -23.89 -4.13
CA LYS A 71 9.94 -24.94 -4.64
C LYS A 71 9.27 -24.58 -5.96
N LEU A 72 9.33 -23.31 -6.35
CA LEU A 72 8.77 -22.85 -7.60
C LEU A 72 9.70 -23.16 -8.76
N THR A 73 9.13 -23.61 -9.87
CA THR A 73 9.83 -23.88 -11.13
C THR A 73 9.40 -22.88 -12.18
N GLY A 74 10.32 -22.53 -13.08
CA GLY A 74 10.05 -21.57 -14.15
C GLY A 74 10.17 -20.10 -13.71
N ASP A 75 9.78 -19.25 -14.62
CA ASP A 75 9.86 -17.79 -14.45
C ASP A 75 8.72 -17.27 -13.58
N TYR A 76 9.04 -16.46 -12.58
CA TYR A 76 8.04 -15.86 -11.73
C TYR A 76 8.36 -14.39 -11.39
N PHE A 77 7.30 -13.69 -11.05
CA PHE A 77 7.32 -12.30 -10.64
C PHE A 77 6.82 -12.18 -9.21
N LEU A 78 7.55 -11.42 -8.39
CA LEU A 78 7.14 -11.12 -7.02
C LEU A 78 6.32 -9.82 -6.97
N PHE A 79 5.25 -9.83 -6.19
CA PHE A 79 4.41 -8.66 -5.95
C PHE A 79 4.36 -8.34 -4.47
N GLU A 80 4.82 -7.15 -4.12
CA GLU A 80 4.76 -6.63 -2.77
C GLU A 80 3.75 -5.48 -2.68
N GLY A 81 2.57 -5.78 -2.16
CA GLY A 81 1.47 -4.85 -1.98
C GLY A 81 1.50 -4.06 -0.67
N SER A 82 2.69 -3.85 -0.08
CA SER A 82 2.78 -3.10 1.18
C SER A 82 2.49 -1.61 0.99
N ASP A 83 1.94 -1.00 2.04
CA ASP A 83 1.59 0.43 2.05
C ASP A 83 2.80 1.35 2.23
N SER A 84 4.01 0.81 2.24
CA SER A 84 5.25 1.55 2.53
C SER A 84 6.20 1.52 1.35
N THR A 85 7.02 2.57 1.24
CA THR A 85 8.19 2.59 0.36
C THR A 85 9.32 1.69 0.85
N SER A 86 9.22 1.12 2.07
CA SER A 86 10.21 0.20 2.62
C SER A 86 10.46 -1.00 1.70
N LEU A 87 11.70 -1.40 1.63
CA LEU A 87 12.15 -2.61 0.93
C LEU A 87 12.40 -3.79 1.89
N MET A 88 12.23 -3.58 3.19
CA MET A 88 12.57 -4.54 4.24
C MET A 88 11.83 -5.89 4.06
N GLY A 89 12.57 -6.96 4.07
CA GLY A 89 12.07 -8.32 3.87
C GLY A 89 11.80 -8.66 2.42
N GLY A 90 11.16 -7.76 1.68
CA GLY A 90 10.81 -7.97 0.28
C GLY A 90 12.02 -7.94 -0.64
N TYR A 91 12.90 -6.98 -0.46
CA TYR A 91 14.11 -6.87 -1.27
C TYR A 91 15.08 -8.01 -1.01
N GLU A 92 15.31 -8.40 0.24
CA GLU A 92 16.22 -9.50 0.59
C GLU A 92 15.75 -10.83 0.00
N VAL A 93 14.43 -11.07 0.01
CA VAL A 93 13.87 -12.27 -0.63
C VAL A 93 14.00 -12.18 -2.15
N PHE A 94 13.71 -11.01 -2.74
CA PHE A 94 13.86 -10.79 -4.18
C PHE A 94 15.31 -10.97 -4.63
N ASP A 95 16.25 -10.29 -3.97
CA ASP A 95 17.68 -10.30 -4.32
C ASP A 95 18.30 -11.72 -4.31
N LYS A 96 17.84 -12.56 -3.38
CA LYS A 96 18.33 -13.94 -3.21
C LYS A 96 17.48 -14.99 -3.93
N SER A 97 16.43 -14.58 -4.65
CA SER A 97 15.54 -15.48 -5.37
C SER A 97 15.77 -15.45 -6.87
N ASN A 98 15.14 -16.38 -7.60
CA ASN A 98 15.15 -16.41 -9.07
C ASN A 98 14.01 -15.57 -9.70
N ALA A 99 13.38 -14.69 -8.95
CA ALA A 99 12.33 -13.83 -9.49
C ALA A 99 12.88 -12.91 -10.58
N ILE A 100 12.15 -12.73 -11.68
CA ILE A 100 12.56 -11.86 -12.79
C ILE A 100 12.43 -10.40 -12.36
N TYR A 101 11.30 -10.02 -11.75
CA TYR A 101 10.99 -8.67 -11.28
C TYR A 101 10.36 -8.69 -9.90
N LEU A 102 10.61 -7.63 -9.14
CA LEU A 102 9.85 -7.27 -7.95
C LEU A 102 8.91 -6.10 -8.30
N PHE A 103 7.62 -6.33 -8.19
CA PHE A 103 6.61 -5.30 -8.34
C PHE A 103 6.19 -4.76 -6.98
N LYS A 104 6.26 -3.44 -6.81
CA LYS A 104 5.85 -2.73 -5.59
C LYS A 104 4.79 -1.67 -5.88
N ASN A 105 3.96 -1.41 -4.90
CA ASN A 105 2.97 -0.32 -4.97
C ASN A 105 3.67 1.05 -5.00
N GLN A 106 4.76 1.20 -4.27
CA GLN A 106 5.52 2.44 -4.18
C GLN A 106 6.98 2.19 -3.77
N THR A 107 7.86 3.07 -4.22
CA THR A 107 9.28 3.11 -3.85
C THR A 107 9.69 4.54 -3.55
N LEU A 108 10.83 4.72 -2.89
CA LEU A 108 11.50 6.02 -2.88
C LEU A 108 11.91 6.39 -4.31
N PRO A 109 12.07 7.69 -4.63
CA PRO A 109 12.31 8.15 -6.00
C PRO A 109 13.57 7.56 -6.65
N THR A 110 14.60 7.31 -5.86
CA THR A 110 15.86 6.73 -6.35
C THR A 110 16.41 5.72 -5.35
N LYS A 111 17.28 4.83 -5.80
CA LYS A 111 17.96 3.84 -4.97
C LYS A 111 18.90 4.48 -3.93
N GLU A 112 19.42 5.66 -4.20
CA GLU A 112 20.31 6.41 -3.31
C GLU A 112 19.64 6.75 -1.98
N HIS A 113 18.32 7.00 -1.99
CA HIS A 113 17.57 7.26 -0.77
C HIS A 113 17.52 6.05 0.18
N TYR A 114 17.75 4.84 -0.30
CA TYR A 114 17.81 3.64 0.52
C TYR A 114 19.17 3.40 1.20
N LYS A 115 20.21 4.17 0.84
CA LYS A 115 21.55 4.05 1.47
C LYS A 115 21.60 4.57 2.89
N THR A 116 20.65 5.40 3.27
CA THR A 116 20.51 5.89 4.64
C THR A 116 19.40 5.13 5.35
N PRO A 117 19.53 4.87 6.66
CA PRO A 117 18.47 4.26 7.44
C PRO A 117 17.20 5.08 7.33
N TYR A 118 16.14 4.45 6.90
CA TYR A 118 14.85 5.08 6.68
C TYR A 118 13.85 4.68 7.75
N THR A 119 13.18 5.66 8.35
CA THR A 119 12.32 5.47 9.53
C THR A 119 11.17 4.48 9.27
N HIS A 120 10.68 4.41 8.03
CA HIS A 120 9.63 3.48 7.65
C HIS A 120 10.08 2.01 7.68
N ASN A 121 11.38 1.73 7.54
CA ASN A 121 11.90 0.38 7.63
C ASN A 121 11.67 -0.24 9.02
N LYS A 122 11.69 0.58 10.07
CA LYS A 122 11.56 0.13 11.46
C LYS A 122 10.14 -0.28 11.84
N TRP A 123 9.14 0.16 11.10
CA TRP A 123 7.76 0.05 11.53
C TRP A 123 7.08 -1.29 11.19
N PHE A 124 7.48 -1.94 10.11
CA PHE A 124 6.84 -3.17 9.65
C PHE A 124 7.18 -4.42 10.48
N TRP A 125 8.31 -4.42 11.16
CA TRP A 125 8.76 -5.52 12.00
C TRP A 125 8.55 -5.16 13.46
N GLY A 126 7.31 -5.37 13.95
CA GLY A 126 6.76 -4.89 15.21
C GLY A 126 7.48 -5.27 16.50
N ASN A 127 8.60 -5.97 16.44
CA ASN A 127 9.35 -6.39 17.61
C ASN A 127 10.42 -5.38 18.06
N GLY A 128 10.27 -4.09 17.71
CA GLY A 128 11.18 -3.05 18.21
C GLY A 128 12.63 -3.26 17.81
N SER A 129 12.88 -3.97 16.71
CA SER A 129 14.23 -4.15 16.22
C SER A 129 14.76 -2.80 15.78
N ASP A 130 15.82 -2.34 16.45
CA ASP A 130 16.63 -1.18 16.09
C ASP A 130 17.41 -1.42 14.78
N LEU A 131 16.82 -2.15 13.83
CA LEU A 131 17.44 -2.45 12.57
C LEU A 131 17.51 -1.19 11.72
N ASP A 132 18.65 -0.55 11.74
CA ASP A 132 19.03 0.47 10.78
C ASP A 132 19.35 -0.21 9.45
N LEU A 133 18.30 -0.55 8.67
CA LEU A 133 18.49 -1.14 7.37
C LEU A 133 18.77 -0.03 6.35
N SER A 134 19.97 -0.05 5.84
CA SER A 134 20.35 0.68 4.64
C SER A 134 20.60 -0.33 3.52
N TYR A 135 20.24 0.05 2.30
CA TYR A 135 20.41 -0.80 1.13
C TYR A 135 21.34 -0.14 0.12
N ASN A 136 22.41 -0.84 -0.23
CA ASN A 136 23.23 -0.48 -1.39
C ASN A 136 22.77 -1.32 -2.59
N ILE A 137 21.69 -0.85 -3.25
CA ILE A 137 21.06 -1.59 -4.34
C ILE A 137 21.87 -1.43 -5.62
N PRO A 138 22.40 -2.50 -6.23
CA PRO A 138 23.01 -2.47 -7.54
C PRO A 138 22.04 -1.92 -8.61
N GLN A 139 22.55 -1.24 -9.64
CA GLN A 139 21.70 -0.68 -10.70
C GLN A 139 20.86 -1.76 -11.38
N GLU A 140 21.46 -2.89 -11.68
CA GLU A 140 20.77 -4.05 -12.27
C GLU A 140 19.58 -4.51 -11.44
N GLN A 141 19.72 -4.59 -10.11
CA GLN A 141 18.63 -4.97 -9.22
C GLN A 141 17.56 -3.87 -9.13
N TRP A 142 17.99 -2.60 -9.11
CA TRP A 142 17.06 -1.48 -9.12
C TRP A 142 16.19 -1.47 -10.37
N ASP A 143 16.79 -1.74 -11.53
CA ASP A 143 16.07 -1.79 -12.82
C ASP A 143 15.06 -2.94 -12.89
N ARG A 144 15.18 -3.93 -12.00
CA ARG A 144 14.23 -5.05 -11.85
C ARG A 144 13.13 -4.78 -10.83
N ILE A 145 13.18 -3.68 -10.10
CA ILE A 145 12.09 -3.22 -9.22
C ILE A 145 11.16 -2.34 -10.05
N LYS A 146 9.88 -2.71 -10.14
CA LYS A 146 8.87 -2.03 -10.96
C LYS A 146 7.70 -1.56 -10.10
N LEU A 147 7.14 -0.40 -10.45
CA LEU A 147 5.93 0.11 -9.82
C LEU A 147 4.69 -0.53 -10.46
N THR A 148 3.79 -1.05 -9.63
CA THR A 148 2.48 -1.53 -10.07
C THR A 148 1.37 -0.51 -9.90
N GLY A 149 1.61 0.53 -9.10
CA GLY A 149 0.56 1.39 -8.59
C GLY A 149 -0.30 0.71 -7.50
N TRP A 150 -1.20 1.50 -6.93
CA TRP A 150 -2.05 1.07 -5.83
C TRP A 150 -3.27 0.28 -6.32
N ASN A 151 -3.57 -0.80 -5.60
CA ASN A 151 -4.82 -1.51 -5.78
C ASN A 151 -5.96 -0.80 -5.05
N VAL A 152 -6.71 0.01 -5.76
CA VAL A 152 -7.92 0.67 -5.25
C VAL A 152 -9.19 -0.18 -5.47
N GLY A 153 -9.07 -1.38 -5.99
CA GLY A 153 -10.21 -2.25 -6.31
C GLY A 153 -11.10 -2.59 -5.12
N GLN A 154 -10.59 -2.49 -3.90
CA GLN A 154 -11.39 -2.64 -2.68
C GLN A 154 -12.42 -1.53 -2.49
N LEU A 155 -12.20 -0.39 -3.12
CA LEU A 155 -12.99 0.82 -2.92
C LEU A 155 -14.17 0.91 -3.88
N ILE A 156 -14.09 0.24 -5.04
CA ILE A 156 -15.09 0.35 -6.11
C ILE A 156 -16.53 0.08 -5.66
N PRO A 157 -16.83 -0.94 -4.83
CA PRO A 157 -18.20 -1.18 -4.39
C PRO A 157 -18.79 -0.03 -3.55
N ASP A 158 -17.94 0.62 -2.75
CA ASP A 158 -18.40 1.68 -1.83
C ASP A 158 -18.69 3.00 -2.56
N TYR A 159 -18.14 3.18 -3.77
CA TYR A 159 -18.27 4.41 -4.55
C TYR A 159 -19.38 4.38 -5.58
N ARG A 160 -20.10 3.27 -5.73
CA ARG A 160 -21.19 3.13 -6.70
C ARG A 160 -22.27 4.21 -6.60
N ASN A 161 -22.43 4.78 -5.40
CA ASN A 161 -23.38 5.85 -5.13
C ASN A 161 -22.83 7.26 -5.42
N PHE A 162 -21.55 7.36 -5.84
CA PHE A 162 -20.84 8.62 -6.05
C PHE A 162 -20.18 8.62 -7.43
N THR A 163 -20.97 8.38 -8.48
CA THR A 163 -20.46 8.20 -9.85
C THR A 163 -20.07 9.52 -10.52
N GLU A 164 -20.54 10.64 -9.99
CA GLU A 164 -20.27 11.96 -10.55
C GLU A 164 -19.54 12.85 -9.57
N ILE A 165 -18.66 13.70 -10.09
CA ILE A 165 -18.00 14.74 -9.33
C ILE A 165 -19.01 15.80 -8.93
N ASN A 166 -19.16 16.03 -7.62
CA ASN A 166 -19.98 17.11 -7.12
C ASN A 166 -19.32 18.47 -7.40
N ARG A 167 -19.86 19.23 -8.32
CA ARG A 167 -19.38 20.60 -8.64
C ARG A 167 -19.90 21.68 -7.67
N ASN A 168 -20.94 21.37 -6.89
CA ASN A 168 -21.58 22.28 -5.95
C ASN A 168 -21.25 21.91 -4.51
N LYS A 169 -19.94 21.77 -4.21
CA LYS A 169 -19.46 21.40 -2.88
C LYS A 169 -19.77 22.49 -1.87
N THR A 170 -20.47 22.15 -0.79
CA THR A 170 -20.91 23.08 0.25
C THR A 170 -20.07 23.03 1.52
N LEU A 171 -19.30 21.95 1.71
CA LEU A 171 -18.39 21.80 2.85
C LEU A 171 -16.98 22.26 2.44
N ASP A 172 -16.36 23.12 3.24
CA ASP A 172 -15.02 23.59 2.91
C ASP A 172 -13.98 22.49 3.15
N ILE A 173 -14.03 21.81 4.31
CA ILE A 173 -12.98 20.87 4.71
C ILE A 173 -13.56 19.58 5.29
N CYS A 174 -13.06 18.43 4.79
CA CYS A 174 -13.23 17.13 5.42
C CYS A 174 -11.90 16.69 6.03
N ALA A 175 -11.80 16.71 7.36
CA ALA A 175 -10.59 16.39 8.11
C ALA A 175 -10.78 15.16 9.00
N ILE A 176 -11.37 14.09 8.46
CA ILE A 176 -11.67 12.86 9.21
C ILE A 176 -10.48 11.92 9.14
N PHE A 177 -9.66 11.91 10.17
CA PHE A 177 -8.56 10.95 10.35
C PHE A 177 -8.32 10.72 11.84
N LYS A 178 -7.70 9.60 12.19
CA LYS A 178 -7.31 9.33 13.56
C LYS A 178 -6.02 10.11 13.88
N SER A 179 -5.97 10.77 15.01
CA SER A 179 -4.74 11.40 15.52
C SER A 179 -3.71 10.34 15.93
N LYS A 180 -4.18 9.20 16.47
CA LYS A 180 -3.35 8.04 16.84
C LYS A 180 -3.82 6.81 16.07
N HIS A 181 -2.90 5.90 15.78
CA HIS A 181 -3.22 4.59 15.22
C HIS A 181 -3.49 3.58 16.36
N ASP A 182 -4.56 2.78 16.23
CA ASP A 182 -4.90 1.73 17.22
C ASP A 182 -3.77 0.68 17.33
N TYR A 183 -2.98 0.49 16.27
CA TYR A 183 -1.81 -0.39 16.28
C TYR A 183 -0.65 0.11 17.15
N CYS A 184 -0.66 1.38 17.53
CA CYS A 184 0.41 1.98 18.32
C CYS A 184 0.27 1.67 19.81
N GLU A 185 -0.93 1.31 20.27
CA GLU A 185 -1.15 0.93 21.68
C GLU A 185 -0.66 -0.50 21.97
N ASP A 186 -0.80 -1.41 21.00
CA ASP A 186 -0.37 -2.80 21.13
C ASP A 186 1.11 -3.03 20.87
N HIS A 187 1.75 -2.16 20.11
CA HIS A 187 3.16 -2.23 19.76
C HIS A 187 3.91 -1.10 20.44
N LYS A 188 4.52 -1.37 21.59
CA LYS A 188 5.39 -0.46 22.38
C LYS A 188 6.68 -0.05 21.64
N SER A 189 6.66 -0.01 20.29
CA SER A 189 7.82 0.41 19.51
C SER A 189 7.95 1.93 19.55
N GLN A 190 9.11 2.42 19.95
CA GLN A 190 9.45 3.85 20.01
C GLN A 190 9.33 4.56 18.65
N ASN A 191 9.17 3.82 17.56
CA ASN A 191 9.18 4.32 16.19
C ASN A 191 7.81 4.79 15.67
N ASN A 192 6.73 4.53 16.40
CA ASN A 192 5.39 5.00 16.07
C ASN A 192 5.23 6.52 16.21
N HIS A 193 6.16 7.18 16.89
CA HIS A 193 6.10 8.61 17.14
C HIS A 193 6.11 9.51 15.91
N PHE A 194 6.67 9.06 14.78
CA PHE A 194 6.72 9.92 13.59
C PHE A 194 5.32 10.13 12.98
N TYR A 195 4.59 9.05 12.76
CA TYR A 195 3.22 9.13 12.22
C TYR A 195 2.25 9.82 13.16
N GLU A 196 2.37 9.53 14.45
CA GLU A 196 1.54 10.15 15.46
C GLU A 196 1.83 11.64 15.56
N LYS A 197 3.09 12.05 15.65
CA LYS A 197 3.48 13.46 15.79
C LYS A 197 2.96 14.33 14.66
N HIS A 198 3.08 13.89 13.40
CA HIS A 198 2.60 14.74 12.31
C HIS A 198 1.06 14.77 12.23
N ARG A 199 0.38 13.66 12.56
CA ARG A 199 -1.08 13.61 12.63
C ARG A 199 -1.61 14.44 13.81
N GLU A 200 -0.98 14.30 14.96
CA GLU A 200 -1.30 15.11 16.14
C GLU A 200 -1.03 16.59 15.89
N GLY A 201 0.09 16.94 15.28
CA GLY A 201 0.41 18.30 14.88
C GLY A 201 -0.62 18.92 13.93
N LEU A 202 -1.13 18.13 12.98
CA LEU A 202 -2.22 18.55 12.12
C LEU A 202 -3.54 18.67 12.90
N TRP A 203 -3.86 17.65 13.73
CA TRP A 203 -5.08 17.64 14.54
C TRP A 203 -5.19 18.88 15.44
N ASN A 204 -4.11 19.25 16.11
CA ASN A 204 -4.06 20.42 17.00
C ASN A 204 -4.28 21.76 16.28
N ARG A 205 -4.10 21.81 14.95
CA ARG A 205 -4.34 23.00 14.13
C ARG A 205 -5.79 23.11 13.62
N LEU A 206 -6.57 22.03 13.68
CA LEU A 206 -7.94 22.02 13.14
C LEU A 206 -8.86 22.99 13.87
N ASP A 207 -8.69 23.19 15.17
CA ASP A 207 -9.54 24.11 15.94
C ASP A 207 -9.42 25.57 15.48
N GLY A 208 -8.23 25.96 15.01
CA GLY A 208 -8.04 27.26 14.37
C GLY A 208 -8.80 27.40 13.05
N LEU A 209 -8.87 26.33 12.27
CA LEU A 209 -9.55 26.29 10.98
C LEU A 209 -11.08 26.25 11.14
N LYS A 210 -11.60 25.55 12.17
CA LYS A 210 -13.05 25.47 12.46
C LYS A 210 -13.71 26.84 12.64
N LYS A 211 -12.96 27.86 13.07
CA LYS A 211 -13.47 29.21 13.27
C LYS A 211 -13.81 29.91 11.96
N ASN A 212 -13.17 29.53 10.86
CA ASN A 212 -13.22 30.25 9.59
C ASN A 212 -13.84 29.45 8.45
N TYR A 213 -13.92 28.11 8.61
CA TYR A 213 -14.35 27.22 7.56
C TYR A 213 -15.39 26.20 8.04
N SER A 214 -16.34 25.87 7.18
CA SER A 214 -17.26 24.77 7.42
C SER A 214 -16.46 23.46 7.36
N MET A 215 -16.42 22.69 8.46
CA MET A 215 -15.54 21.54 8.58
C MET A 215 -16.16 20.37 9.32
N VAL A 216 -15.87 19.16 8.84
CA VAL A 216 -16.19 17.91 9.51
C VAL A 216 -14.90 17.20 9.89
N CYS A 217 -14.76 16.87 11.19
CA CYS A 217 -13.56 16.24 11.78
C CYS A 217 -13.87 14.96 12.55
N ASP A 218 -15.14 14.76 12.94
CA ASP A 218 -15.52 13.66 13.80
C ASP A 218 -15.47 12.31 13.06
N LYS A 219 -15.24 11.22 13.80
CA LYS A 219 -15.30 9.88 13.25
C LYS A 219 -16.73 9.58 12.82
N LEU A 220 -16.91 9.23 11.56
CA LEU A 220 -18.20 8.91 10.96
C LEU A 220 -18.24 7.46 10.45
N PRO A 221 -19.44 6.87 10.33
CA PRO A 221 -19.64 5.66 9.54
C PRO A 221 -19.12 5.86 8.10
N LYS A 222 -18.65 4.79 7.45
CA LYS A 222 -17.96 4.90 6.16
C LYS A 222 -18.77 5.63 5.09
N GLN A 223 -20.06 5.31 4.94
CA GLN A 223 -20.91 5.95 3.92
C GLN A 223 -21.10 7.45 4.18
N GLU A 224 -21.22 7.83 5.43
CA GLU A 224 -21.35 9.23 5.82
C GLU A 224 -20.03 9.98 5.61
N TYR A 225 -18.90 9.35 5.94
CA TYR A 225 -17.58 9.87 5.62
C TYR A 225 -17.42 10.11 4.12
N LEU A 226 -17.77 9.13 3.27
CA LEU A 226 -17.66 9.27 1.82
C LEU A 226 -18.56 10.38 1.28
N LYS A 227 -19.77 10.52 1.82
CA LYS A 227 -20.69 11.62 1.46
C LYS A 227 -20.11 12.99 1.84
N ASN A 228 -19.54 13.12 3.02
CA ASN A 228 -18.90 14.37 3.44
C ASN A 228 -17.67 14.67 2.59
N LEU A 229 -16.84 13.68 2.29
CA LEU A 229 -15.67 13.84 1.42
C LEU A 229 -16.07 14.28 0.00
N TRP A 230 -17.10 13.64 -0.58
CA TRP A 230 -17.64 13.98 -1.89
C TRP A 230 -18.18 15.42 -1.94
N ASN A 231 -18.74 15.92 -0.81
CA ASN A 231 -19.27 17.26 -0.69
C ASN A 231 -18.23 18.32 -0.26
N SER A 232 -16.98 17.90 0.00
CA SER A 232 -15.92 18.79 0.48
C SER A 232 -15.07 19.35 -0.64
N LYS A 233 -14.68 20.62 -0.52
CA LYS A 233 -13.71 21.26 -1.42
C LYS A 233 -12.30 20.72 -1.18
N ILE A 234 -11.93 20.59 0.09
CA ILE A 234 -10.59 20.19 0.54
C ILE A 234 -10.68 19.03 1.54
N SER A 235 -9.69 18.16 1.53
CA SER A 235 -9.46 17.16 2.58
C SER A 235 -8.01 17.15 3.01
N PHE A 236 -7.77 16.88 4.30
CA PHE A 236 -6.44 16.56 4.77
C PHE A 236 -6.19 15.06 4.65
N SER A 237 -5.10 14.71 4.00
CA SER A 237 -4.65 13.32 3.85
C SER A 237 -3.28 13.12 4.50
N PRO A 238 -3.21 13.07 5.84
CA PRO A 238 -1.98 12.75 6.52
C PRO A 238 -1.52 11.34 6.15
N PHE A 239 -0.22 11.08 6.24
CA PHE A 239 0.33 9.77 5.99
C PHE A 239 -0.40 8.69 6.82
N GLY A 240 -0.65 7.57 6.18
CA GLY A 240 -1.14 6.35 6.79
C GLY A 240 0.01 5.49 7.29
N MET A 241 -0.06 4.20 6.99
CA MET A 241 1.06 3.26 7.15
C MET A 241 2.15 3.49 6.08
N GLY A 242 1.87 4.29 5.08
CA GLY A 242 2.76 4.73 4.02
C GLY A 242 2.42 6.12 3.55
N GLU A 243 3.17 6.59 2.57
CA GLU A 243 3.07 7.95 2.03
C GLU A 243 1.77 8.14 1.24
N ILE A 244 1.35 7.11 0.50
CA ILE A 244 0.08 7.08 -0.23
C ILE A 244 -0.94 6.31 0.60
N CYS A 245 -2.15 6.79 0.67
CA CYS A 245 -3.23 6.13 1.38
C CYS A 245 -4.53 6.13 0.55
N PHE A 246 -5.49 5.33 0.96
CA PHE A 246 -6.77 5.22 0.25
C PHE A 246 -7.48 6.56 0.10
N ARG A 247 -7.35 7.46 1.08
CA ARG A 247 -7.95 8.80 1.01
C ARG A 247 -7.46 9.62 -0.17
N ASP A 248 -6.22 9.45 -0.59
CA ASP A 248 -5.69 10.16 -1.76
C ASP A 248 -6.53 9.81 -2.99
N PHE A 249 -6.82 8.53 -3.20
CA PHE A 249 -7.65 8.04 -4.30
C PHE A 249 -9.12 8.42 -4.14
N GLU A 250 -9.65 8.40 -2.90
CA GLU A 250 -11.00 8.85 -2.59
C GLU A 250 -11.17 10.32 -2.95
N CYS A 251 -10.20 11.16 -2.60
CA CYS A 251 -10.21 12.57 -2.96
C CYS A 251 -10.17 12.77 -4.48
N MET A 252 -9.30 12.05 -5.19
CA MET A 252 -9.25 12.11 -6.65
C MET A 252 -10.58 11.69 -7.29
N GLN A 253 -11.15 10.59 -6.83
CA GLN A 253 -12.45 10.08 -7.31
C GLN A 253 -13.57 11.10 -7.16
N PHE A 254 -13.56 11.85 -6.06
CA PHE A 254 -14.63 12.82 -5.75
C PHE A 254 -14.33 14.25 -6.21
N GLY A 255 -13.20 14.47 -6.87
CA GLY A 255 -12.76 15.80 -7.24
C GLY A 255 -12.56 16.71 -6.03
N THR A 256 -12.10 16.16 -4.91
CA THR A 256 -11.75 16.87 -3.69
C THR A 256 -10.26 17.14 -3.68
N ILE A 257 -9.85 18.39 -3.47
CA ILE A 257 -8.44 18.73 -3.34
C ILE A 257 -7.93 18.13 -2.03
N PHE A 258 -6.85 17.36 -2.07
CA PHE A 258 -6.24 16.85 -0.85
C PHE A 258 -4.92 17.55 -0.54
N ILE A 259 -4.74 17.87 0.75
CA ILE A 259 -3.52 18.44 1.30
C ILE A 259 -2.80 17.34 2.05
N LYS A 260 -1.54 17.14 1.69
CA LYS A 260 -0.68 16.12 2.24
C LYS A 260 0.57 16.74 2.85
N PRO A 261 1.16 16.18 3.92
CA PRO A 261 2.47 16.60 4.39
C PRO A 261 3.52 16.45 3.30
N ASN A 262 4.50 17.34 3.34
CA ASN A 262 5.64 17.32 2.42
C ASN A 262 6.79 16.53 3.03
#